data_5defcf9624e7748de5aa84976e7f188d
#
_entry.id   5defcf9624e7748de5aa84976e7f188d
#
_cell.length_a   1.000
_cell.length_b   1.000
_cell.length_c   1.000
_cell.angle_alpha   90.00
_cell.angle_beta   90.00
_cell.angle_gamma   90.00
#
_symmetry.space_group_name_H-M   'P 1'
#
loop_
_entity.id
_entity.type
_entity.pdbx_description
1 polymer ?
#
loop_
_entity_poly.entity_id
_entity_poly.type
_entity_poly.pdbx_seq_one_letter_code
_entity_poly.pdbx_strand_id
1 'polypeptide(L)'
;MRRILFGVLAILSVSVSTYAQNKVALKDGIWRGQLSVKDNQAPFLFEVKNAKTQQATVILMNGEERVELKGVICRGDSVIIPIESYDAVIKAAVSGDKLQGRFLKNYIPNDPGVIFQAQFNNTNRFTSVPNPIDVPVDGKWDVLFVEDKGDTTHNVGVFKTKDHVVTGSILTNSGDMRFLEGTYTATGVLLSAFAGLSPYLIELNFIGKDRFEGTFYTTRGKTKLIGTRNDKAGLADPYSLTKMKPGKETLSFKLPNIMGQQISLGDERYKNKVVIVSILGSWCPNCLDEMKYLAPWYKANNNRGVEIVGLSFERKDDFAYAKAAISRLKVKYGTEYEILFAGKVGEEATSKALPEVEKVSSYPTTIFIDKKGKVRKIYTGYNGPATGLFYDEFKDEFNKLIDGLLEE
;
A
#
# COMPACT_ATOMS: atom_id res chain seq x y z
N MET A 1 14.72 87.97 37.45
CA MET A 1 13.74 87.58 36.46
C MET A 1 14.08 86.13 35.97
N ARG A 2 13.41 85.08 36.49
CA ARG A 2 13.62 83.67 36.14
C ARG A 2 12.54 83.30 35.14
N ARG A 3 12.92 82.91 33.93
CA ARG A 3 12.05 82.34 32.91
C ARG A 3 11.97 80.84 33.11
N ILE A 4 10.75 80.37 33.38
CA ILE A 4 10.42 78.93 33.47
C ILE A 4 10.01 78.52 32.08
N LEU A 5 10.76 77.53 31.44
CA LEU A 5 10.39 76.90 30.22
C LEU A 5 9.52 75.66 30.51
N PHE A 6 8.29 75.67 30.08
CA PHE A 6 7.44 74.49 30.09
C PHE A 6 7.72 73.66 28.82
N GLY A 7 8.32 72.42 28.94
CA GLY A 7 8.47 71.49 27.91
C GLY A 7 7.20 70.62 27.79
N VAL A 8 6.53 70.65 26.65
CA VAL A 8 5.39 69.77 26.37
C VAL A 8 5.94 68.43 25.82
N LEU A 9 5.76 67.37 26.60
CA LEU A 9 6.11 66.00 26.20
C LEU A 9 4.95 65.39 25.39
N ALA A 10 5.08 65.32 24.06
CA ALA A 10 4.11 64.66 23.21
C ALA A 10 4.34 63.13 23.25
N ILE A 11 3.43 62.41 23.90
CA ILE A 11 3.42 60.94 23.91
C ILE A 11 2.79 60.47 22.62
N LEU A 12 3.62 59.98 21.65
CA LEU A 12 3.15 59.23 20.50
C LEU A 12 2.72 57.84 20.92
N SER A 13 1.43 57.60 21.02
CA SER A 13 0.85 56.26 21.17
C SER A 13 0.90 55.50 19.80
N VAL A 14 1.90 54.63 19.67
CA VAL A 14 1.96 53.68 18.54
C VAL A 14 0.95 52.57 18.81
N SER A 15 -0.19 52.65 18.15
CA SER A 15 -1.19 51.55 18.13
C SER A 15 -0.61 50.39 17.30
N VAL A 16 -0.04 49.40 17.98
CA VAL A 16 0.30 48.12 17.37
C VAL A 16 -1.00 47.36 17.11
N SER A 17 -1.54 47.46 15.88
CA SER A 17 -2.62 46.60 15.44
C SER A 17 -2.08 45.17 15.33
N THR A 18 -2.31 44.38 16.37
CA THR A 18 -2.13 42.92 16.29
C THR A 18 -3.18 42.38 15.35
N TYR A 19 -2.80 42.20 14.09
CA TYR A 19 -3.53 41.29 13.20
C TYR A 19 -3.51 39.92 13.86
N ALA A 20 -4.59 39.54 14.52
CA ALA A 20 -4.86 38.17 14.87
C ALA A 20 -4.94 37.40 13.54
N GLN A 21 -3.83 36.80 13.13
CA GLN A 21 -3.85 35.78 12.09
C GLN A 21 -4.83 34.71 12.58
N ASN A 22 -6.03 34.67 12.01
CA ASN A 22 -6.92 33.52 12.13
C ASN A 22 -6.10 32.32 11.68
N LYS A 23 -5.56 31.54 12.64
CA LYS A 23 -4.89 30.27 12.36
C LYS A 23 -5.94 29.38 11.73
N VAL A 24 -5.96 29.33 10.40
CA VAL A 24 -6.75 28.34 9.66
C VAL A 24 -6.14 27.00 10.03
N ALA A 25 -6.83 26.27 10.89
CA ALA A 25 -6.36 24.98 11.39
C ALA A 25 -7.04 23.85 10.62
N LEU A 26 -6.30 22.79 10.36
CA LEU A 26 -6.87 21.51 9.93
C LEU A 26 -7.98 21.11 10.92
N LYS A 27 -9.11 20.61 10.41
CA LYS A 27 -10.29 20.26 11.24
C LYS A 27 -10.34 18.76 11.48
N ASP A 28 -10.66 18.36 12.70
CA ASP A 28 -10.97 16.97 13.05
C ASP A 28 -12.27 16.53 12.35
N GLY A 29 -12.30 15.31 11.84
CA GLY A 29 -13.45 14.69 11.19
C GLY A 29 -13.13 14.19 9.79
N ILE A 30 -14.20 13.91 9.04
CA ILE A 30 -14.11 13.29 7.72
C ILE A 30 -13.84 14.33 6.63
N TRP A 31 -12.91 14.00 5.76
CA TRP A 31 -12.54 14.75 4.57
C TRP A 31 -12.67 13.85 3.34
N ARG A 32 -13.16 14.42 2.27
CA ARG A 32 -13.13 13.79 0.95
C ARG A 32 -11.93 14.32 0.17
N GLY A 33 -10.92 13.49 0.01
CA GLY A 33 -9.75 13.75 -0.80
C GLY A 33 -9.95 13.35 -2.26
N GLN A 34 -9.17 13.98 -3.16
CA GLN A 34 -9.07 13.63 -4.57
C GLN A 34 -7.62 13.73 -5.00
N LEU A 35 -7.16 12.75 -5.77
CA LEU A 35 -5.86 12.77 -6.44
C LEU A 35 -6.05 12.64 -7.94
N SER A 36 -5.32 13.45 -8.71
CA SER A 36 -5.40 13.37 -10.18
C SER A 36 -4.85 12.03 -10.66
N VAL A 37 -5.63 11.36 -11.48
CA VAL A 37 -5.22 10.21 -12.30
C VAL A 37 -5.50 10.58 -13.75
N LYS A 38 -4.85 9.96 -14.71
CA LYS A 38 -4.95 10.31 -16.14
C LYS A 38 -6.32 10.89 -16.53
N ASP A 39 -6.36 12.20 -16.76
CA ASP A 39 -7.55 12.99 -17.18
C ASP A 39 -8.78 12.92 -16.23
N ASN A 40 -8.62 12.33 -15.05
CA ASN A 40 -9.67 12.09 -14.06
C ASN A 40 -9.22 12.39 -12.64
N GLN A 41 -10.13 12.20 -11.68
CA GLN A 41 -9.87 12.33 -10.24
C GLN A 41 -10.25 11.03 -9.53
N ALA A 42 -9.32 10.48 -8.75
CA ALA A 42 -9.58 9.35 -7.87
C ALA A 42 -9.97 9.88 -6.47
N PRO A 43 -11.24 9.82 -6.08
CA PRO A 43 -11.68 10.25 -4.76
C PRO A 43 -11.35 9.18 -3.70
N PHE A 44 -11.11 9.64 -2.47
CA PHE A 44 -10.96 8.79 -1.29
C PHE A 44 -11.42 9.53 -0.05
N LEU A 45 -11.74 8.79 1.00
CA LEU A 45 -12.08 9.39 2.29
C LEU A 45 -10.90 9.26 3.24
N PHE A 46 -10.76 10.24 4.11
CA PHE A 46 -9.85 10.16 5.24
C PHE A 46 -10.42 10.90 6.46
N GLU A 47 -10.07 10.40 7.63
CA GLU A 47 -10.40 11.02 8.91
C GLU A 47 -9.19 11.73 9.50
N VAL A 48 -9.39 12.93 9.99
CA VAL A 48 -8.38 13.67 10.76
C VAL A 48 -8.73 13.59 12.23
N LYS A 49 -7.76 13.27 13.08
CA LYS A 49 -7.87 13.25 14.55
C LYS A 49 -6.78 14.07 15.18
N ASN A 50 -7.12 14.71 16.31
CA ASN A 50 -6.18 15.46 17.13
C ASN A 50 -5.45 16.59 16.38
N ALA A 51 -6.07 17.22 15.39
CA ALA A 51 -5.46 18.19 14.48
C ALA A 51 -4.82 19.39 15.21
N LYS A 52 -5.30 19.74 16.41
CA LYS A 52 -4.79 20.85 17.21
C LYS A 52 -3.60 20.48 18.12
N THR A 53 -3.14 19.25 18.09
CA THR A 53 -2.08 18.72 18.94
C THR A 53 -0.87 18.24 18.11
N GLN A 54 0.23 17.94 18.80
CA GLN A 54 1.39 17.29 18.17
C GLN A 54 1.13 15.81 17.82
N GLN A 55 0.00 15.25 18.24
CA GLN A 55 -0.43 13.88 17.95
C GLN A 55 -1.47 13.82 16.82
N ALA A 56 -1.50 14.85 15.96
CA ALA A 56 -2.37 14.86 14.80
C ALA A 56 -2.13 13.61 13.92
N THR A 57 -3.22 12.96 13.53
CA THR A 57 -3.20 11.77 12.67
C THR A 57 -4.19 11.92 11.53
N VAL A 58 -3.87 11.26 10.42
CA VAL A 58 -4.76 11.09 9.28
C VAL A 58 -4.97 9.60 9.07
N ILE A 59 -6.22 9.17 8.92
CA ILE A 59 -6.58 7.77 8.68
C ILE A 59 -7.20 7.68 7.29
N LEU A 60 -6.47 7.08 6.33
CA LEU A 60 -7.02 6.80 5.00
C LEU A 60 -8.03 5.65 5.11
N MET A 61 -9.14 5.77 4.38
CA MET A 61 -10.28 4.86 4.46
C MET A 61 -10.57 4.28 3.07
N ASN A 62 -10.53 2.95 2.95
CA ASN A 62 -10.91 2.23 1.74
C ASN A 62 -11.68 0.96 2.16
N GLY A 63 -12.98 0.88 1.94
CA GLY A 63 -13.79 -0.21 2.47
C GLY A 63 -13.58 -0.39 3.98
N GLU A 64 -13.15 -1.57 4.38
CA GLU A 64 -12.82 -1.89 5.77
C GLU A 64 -11.38 -1.47 6.16
N GLU A 65 -10.55 -1.14 5.19
CA GLU A 65 -9.16 -0.77 5.43
C GLU A 65 -9.04 0.60 6.12
N ARG A 66 -8.17 0.67 7.11
CA ARG A 66 -7.80 1.90 7.82
C ARG A 66 -6.27 2.01 7.84
N VAL A 67 -5.73 3.00 7.12
CA VAL A 67 -4.27 3.25 7.10
C VAL A 67 -3.98 4.49 7.92
N GLU A 68 -3.45 4.29 9.11
CA GLU A 68 -3.06 5.39 10.00
C GLU A 68 -1.75 6.03 9.55
N LEU A 69 -1.77 7.35 9.39
CA LEU A 69 -0.64 8.21 9.07
C LEU A 69 -0.36 9.12 10.27
N LYS A 70 0.81 8.95 10.88
CA LYS A 70 1.27 9.72 12.05
C LYS A 70 2.21 10.84 11.63
N GLY A 71 2.56 11.72 12.58
CA GLY A 71 3.52 12.78 12.32
C GLY A 71 3.00 13.90 11.43
N VAL A 72 1.69 14.13 11.42
CA VAL A 72 1.06 15.23 10.69
C VAL A 72 1.50 16.56 11.30
N ILE A 73 2.00 17.46 10.45
CA ILE A 73 2.52 18.77 10.86
C ILE A 73 1.60 19.85 10.32
N CYS A 74 1.03 20.66 11.21
CA CYS A 74 0.24 21.83 10.86
C CYS A 74 1.03 23.10 11.22
N ARG A 75 1.32 23.96 10.25
CA ARG A 75 2.05 25.22 10.45
C ARG A 75 1.32 26.35 9.70
N GLY A 76 0.66 27.24 10.46
CA GLY A 76 -0.14 28.32 9.86
C GLY A 76 -1.28 27.75 8.99
N ASP A 77 -1.24 28.08 7.73
CA ASP A 77 -2.16 27.57 6.69
C ASP A 77 -1.66 26.33 5.93
N SER A 78 -0.54 25.75 6.38
CA SER A 78 0.07 24.61 5.71
C SER A 78 -0.08 23.32 6.51
N VAL A 79 -0.34 22.22 5.84
CA VAL A 79 -0.35 20.86 6.39
C VAL A 79 0.61 19.96 5.63
N ILE A 80 1.37 19.15 6.38
CA ILE A 80 2.26 18.12 5.86
C ILE A 80 1.80 16.78 6.46
N ILE A 81 1.43 15.84 5.62
CA ILE A 81 0.97 14.51 6.00
C ILE A 81 1.99 13.49 5.49
N PRO A 82 2.91 12.99 6.35
CA PRO A 82 3.89 11.98 5.99
C PRO A 82 3.20 10.64 5.67
N ILE A 83 3.70 9.95 4.66
CA ILE A 83 3.29 8.59 4.31
C ILE A 83 4.55 7.73 4.35
N GLU A 84 5.05 7.51 5.56
CA GLU A 84 6.39 6.95 5.82
C GLU A 84 6.58 5.55 5.21
N SER A 85 5.53 4.71 5.19
CA SER A 85 5.61 3.36 4.60
C SER A 85 6.05 3.35 3.15
N TYR A 86 5.75 4.42 2.41
CA TYR A 86 6.04 4.51 0.98
C TYR A 86 7.03 5.61 0.63
N ASP A 87 7.68 6.21 1.63
CA ASP A 87 8.58 7.35 1.44
C ASP A 87 7.93 8.45 0.58
N ALA A 88 6.74 8.85 1.02
CA ALA A 88 5.91 9.84 0.33
C ALA A 88 5.30 10.86 1.32
N VAL A 89 4.72 11.91 0.79
CA VAL A 89 4.14 12.99 1.59
C VAL A 89 3.02 13.70 0.84
N ILE A 90 1.96 14.12 1.54
CA ILE A 90 1.03 15.13 1.04
C ILE A 90 1.41 16.47 1.67
N LYS A 91 1.64 17.49 0.82
CA LYS A 91 1.83 18.89 1.24
C LYS A 91 0.70 19.71 0.69
N ALA A 92 -0.05 20.40 1.55
CA ALA A 92 -1.22 21.17 1.16
C ALA A 92 -1.38 22.46 1.97
N ALA A 93 -2.00 23.46 1.36
CA ALA A 93 -2.52 24.63 2.03
C ALA A 93 -3.94 24.35 2.54
N VAL A 94 -4.26 24.90 3.73
CA VAL A 94 -5.57 24.86 4.36
C VAL A 94 -6.28 26.19 4.11
N SER A 95 -7.47 26.17 3.54
CA SER A 95 -8.30 27.37 3.33
C SER A 95 -9.75 27.05 3.71
N GLY A 96 -10.14 27.37 4.93
CA GLY A 96 -11.46 27.03 5.47
C GLY A 96 -11.71 25.53 5.51
N ASP A 97 -12.62 25.05 4.69
CA ASP A 97 -13.01 23.66 4.55
C ASP A 97 -12.30 22.95 3.38
N LYS A 98 -11.24 23.53 2.83
CA LYS A 98 -10.54 23.01 1.67
C LYS A 98 -9.06 22.79 1.96
N LEU A 99 -8.51 21.69 1.38
CA LEU A 99 -7.09 21.46 1.23
C LEU A 99 -6.75 21.50 -0.27
N GLN A 100 -5.63 22.13 -0.61
CA GLN A 100 -5.10 22.15 -1.97
C GLN A 100 -3.58 21.98 -1.92
N GLY A 101 -3.06 21.06 -2.71
CA GLY A 101 -1.63 20.78 -2.68
C GLY A 101 -1.20 19.65 -3.61
N ARG A 102 -0.19 18.92 -3.17
CA ARG A 102 0.39 17.83 -3.95
C ARG A 102 0.73 16.63 -3.09
N PHE A 103 0.53 15.44 -3.64
CA PHE A 103 1.09 14.20 -3.17
C PHE A 103 2.41 13.98 -3.89
N LEU A 104 3.50 13.81 -3.13
CA LEU A 104 4.88 13.75 -3.58
C LEU A 104 5.54 12.44 -3.14
N LYS A 105 6.43 11.91 -3.97
CA LYS A 105 7.27 10.74 -3.67
C LYS A 105 8.69 11.19 -3.40
N ASN A 106 9.15 11.11 -2.16
CA ASN A 106 10.46 11.63 -1.75
C ASN A 106 11.65 10.92 -2.41
N TYR A 107 11.45 9.68 -2.87
CA TYR A 107 12.47 8.91 -3.58
C TYR A 107 12.63 9.28 -5.06
N ILE A 108 11.78 10.15 -5.59
CA ILE A 108 11.88 10.70 -6.96
C ILE A 108 12.48 12.10 -6.86
N PRO A 109 13.70 12.33 -7.39
CA PRO A 109 14.28 13.67 -7.44
C PRO A 109 13.37 14.63 -8.21
N ASN A 110 13.08 15.80 -7.63
CA ASN A 110 12.25 16.84 -8.23
C ASN A 110 10.86 16.34 -8.68
N ASP A 111 10.26 15.41 -7.92
CA ASP A 111 8.93 14.89 -8.22
C ASP A 111 7.94 16.07 -8.43
N PRO A 112 7.30 16.20 -9.59
CA PRO A 112 6.29 17.23 -9.82
C PRO A 112 5.06 17.00 -8.95
N GLY A 113 4.91 15.79 -8.41
CA GLY A 113 3.80 15.37 -7.58
C GLY A 113 2.47 15.28 -8.31
N VAL A 114 1.50 14.69 -7.65
CA VAL A 114 0.12 14.54 -8.10
C VAL A 114 -0.74 15.61 -7.44
N ILE A 115 -1.60 16.27 -8.19
CA ILE A 115 -2.52 17.30 -7.63
C ILE A 115 -3.41 16.62 -6.60
N PHE A 116 -3.43 17.23 -5.41
CA PHE A 116 -4.26 16.83 -4.28
C PHE A 116 -5.23 17.94 -3.92
N GLN A 117 -6.49 17.59 -3.74
CA GLN A 117 -7.53 18.47 -3.20
C GLN A 117 -8.34 17.72 -2.16
N ALA A 118 -8.89 18.43 -1.16
CA ALA A 118 -9.84 17.83 -0.24
C ALA A 118 -10.88 18.82 0.26
N GLN A 119 -12.06 18.30 0.63
CA GLN A 119 -13.19 19.05 1.16
C GLN A 119 -13.60 18.43 2.51
N PHE A 120 -13.70 19.29 3.54
CA PHE A 120 -14.15 18.92 4.87
C PHE A 120 -15.66 18.62 4.90
N ASN A 121 -16.04 17.69 5.77
CA ASN A 121 -17.43 17.29 6.02
C ASN A 121 -18.18 16.79 4.78
N ASN A 122 -17.43 16.26 3.80
CA ASN A 122 -18.00 15.53 2.68
C ASN A 122 -17.70 14.04 2.89
N THR A 123 -18.76 13.28 3.21
CA THR A 123 -18.68 11.85 3.57
C THR A 123 -18.94 10.92 2.38
N ASN A 124 -19.30 11.48 1.23
CA ASN A 124 -19.59 10.71 0.03
C ASN A 124 -18.34 10.60 -0.84
N ARG A 125 -17.80 9.39 -0.99
CA ARG A 125 -16.66 9.14 -1.88
C ARG A 125 -16.98 9.54 -3.31
N PHE A 126 -18.13 9.15 -3.83
CA PHE A 126 -18.67 9.53 -5.13
C PHE A 126 -20.03 10.21 -4.98
N THR A 127 -20.39 11.03 -5.96
CA THR A 127 -21.73 11.60 -6.04
C THR A 127 -22.69 10.49 -6.50
N SER A 128 -23.76 10.29 -5.76
CA SER A 128 -24.81 9.36 -6.16
C SER A 128 -25.54 9.86 -7.41
N VAL A 129 -25.95 8.94 -8.27
CA VAL A 129 -26.78 9.25 -9.44
C VAL A 129 -28.27 8.94 -9.13
N PRO A 130 -29.23 9.68 -9.69
CA PRO A 130 -30.64 9.49 -9.39
C PRO A 130 -31.19 8.11 -9.77
N ASN A 131 -30.71 7.54 -10.88
CA ASN A 131 -31.15 6.25 -11.42
C ASN A 131 -29.91 5.37 -11.68
N PRO A 132 -29.35 4.71 -10.66
CA PRO A 132 -28.27 3.79 -10.86
C PRO A 132 -28.73 2.55 -11.63
N ILE A 133 -27.80 1.92 -12.36
CA ILE A 133 -28.08 0.64 -13.04
C ILE A 133 -28.45 -0.43 -12.01
N ASP A 134 -29.47 -1.23 -12.32
CA ASP A 134 -29.88 -2.38 -11.51
C ASP A 134 -29.28 -3.69 -12.06
N VAL A 135 -27.94 -3.78 -11.99
CA VAL A 135 -27.18 -4.98 -12.33
C VAL A 135 -26.26 -5.30 -11.17
N PRO A 136 -26.42 -6.42 -10.46
CA PRO A 136 -25.57 -6.76 -9.34
C PRO A 136 -24.14 -7.04 -9.83
N VAL A 137 -23.15 -6.35 -9.22
CA VAL A 137 -21.74 -6.58 -9.49
C VAL A 137 -21.18 -7.73 -8.65
N ASP A 138 -21.90 -8.15 -7.61
CA ASP A 138 -21.45 -9.15 -6.64
C ASP A 138 -20.98 -10.44 -7.29
N GLY A 139 -19.96 -11.05 -6.69
CA GLY A 139 -19.39 -12.33 -7.15
C GLY A 139 -18.02 -12.22 -7.78
N LYS A 140 -17.67 -13.26 -8.55
CA LYS A 140 -16.36 -13.36 -9.22
C LYS A 140 -16.47 -13.03 -10.71
N TRP A 141 -15.42 -12.41 -11.21
CA TRP A 141 -15.31 -11.99 -12.60
C TRP A 141 -13.94 -12.36 -13.17
N ASP A 142 -13.90 -12.94 -14.34
CA ASP A 142 -12.68 -12.93 -15.17
C ASP A 142 -12.48 -11.52 -15.70
N VAL A 143 -11.34 -10.90 -15.41
CA VAL A 143 -11.02 -9.54 -15.80
C VAL A 143 -9.75 -9.52 -16.64
N LEU A 144 -9.88 -9.15 -17.90
CA LEU A 144 -8.75 -8.94 -18.79
C LEU A 144 -8.31 -7.47 -18.71
N PHE A 145 -7.03 -7.24 -18.42
CA PHE A 145 -6.39 -5.96 -18.65
C PHE A 145 -5.79 -5.99 -20.05
N VAL A 146 -6.19 -5.03 -20.88
CA VAL A 146 -5.77 -4.94 -22.29
C VAL A 146 -4.80 -3.79 -22.42
N GLU A 147 -3.54 -4.11 -22.66
CA GLU A 147 -2.46 -3.15 -22.86
C GLU A 147 -2.53 -2.48 -24.24
N ASP A 148 -1.86 -1.35 -24.42
CA ASP A 148 -1.91 -0.56 -25.66
C ASP A 148 -1.50 -1.36 -26.91
N LYS A 149 -0.65 -2.39 -26.78
CA LYS A 149 -0.20 -3.26 -27.88
C LYS A 149 -1.14 -4.45 -28.15
N GLY A 150 -2.25 -4.53 -27.40
CA GLY A 150 -3.20 -5.63 -27.50
C GLY A 150 -2.84 -6.86 -26.66
N ASP A 151 -1.71 -6.86 -25.97
CA ASP A 151 -1.38 -7.90 -24.98
C ASP A 151 -2.41 -7.86 -23.86
N THR A 152 -2.76 -9.04 -23.34
CA THR A 152 -3.75 -9.14 -22.26
C THR A 152 -3.16 -9.85 -21.05
N THR A 153 -3.53 -9.39 -19.87
CA THR A 153 -3.29 -10.11 -18.60
C THR A 153 -4.61 -10.52 -17.98
N HIS A 154 -4.68 -11.78 -17.56
CA HIS A 154 -5.84 -12.35 -16.90
C HIS A 154 -5.79 -12.07 -15.39
N ASN A 155 -6.89 -11.57 -14.84
CA ASN A 155 -7.04 -11.20 -13.45
C ASN A 155 -8.42 -11.63 -12.95
N VAL A 156 -8.66 -11.58 -11.64
CA VAL A 156 -9.94 -11.96 -11.04
C VAL A 156 -10.50 -10.79 -10.25
N GLY A 157 -11.67 -10.28 -10.64
CA GLY A 157 -12.43 -9.32 -9.85
C GLY A 157 -13.27 -10.04 -8.81
N VAL A 158 -13.27 -9.55 -7.57
CA VAL A 158 -14.17 -10.00 -6.50
C VAL A 158 -14.86 -8.78 -5.92
N PHE A 159 -16.18 -8.73 -6.02
CA PHE A 159 -16.95 -7.57 -5.60
C PHE A 159 -18.13 -7.98 -4.70
N LYS A 160 -18.51 -7.08 -3.80
CA LYS A 160 -19.66 -7.18 -2.90
C LYS A 160 -20.35 -5.83 -2.81
N THR A 161 -21.68 -5.86 -2.74
CA THR A 161 -22.51 -4.67 -2.54
C THR A 161 -23.18 -4.72 -1.18
N LYS A 162 -23.13 -3.61 -0.48
CA LYS A 162 -23.89 -3.37 0.74
C LYS A 162 -24.35 -1.92 0.77
N ASP A 163 -25.66 -1.70 0.96
CA ASP A 163 -26.24 -0.35 1.07
C ASP A 163 -25.83 0.59 -0.08
N HIS A 164 -25.84 0.08 -1.33
CA HIS A 164 -25.39 0.76 -2.56
C HIS A 164 -23.90 1.08 -2.62
N VAL A 165 -23.11 0.71 -1.62
CA VAL A 165 -21.65 0.80 -1.66
C VAL A 165 -21.10 -0.50 -2.22
N VAL A 166 -20.28 -0.37 -3.28
CA VAL A 166 -19.56 -1.50 -3.87
C VAL A 166 -18.16 -1.54 -3.26
N THR A 167 -17.78 -2.69 -2.76
CA THR A 167 -16.42 -2.95 -2.27
C THR A 167 -15.84 -4.19 -2.95
N GLY A 168 -14.52 -4.31 -2.97
CA GLY A 168 -13.88 -5.49 -3.53
C GLY A 168 -12.41 -5.29 -3.82
N SER A 169 -11.86 -6.16 -4.66
CA SER A 169 -10.51 -6.08 -5.17
C SER A 169 -10.40 -6.72 -6.55
N ILE A 170 -9.30 -6.46 -7.25
CA ILE A 170 -8.91 -7.23 -8.43
C ILE A 170 -7.59 -7.94 -8.08
N LEU A 171 -7.62 -9.26 -8.13
CA LEU A 171 -6.49 -10.13 -7.90
C LEU A 171 -5.69 -10.28 -9.19
N THR A 172 -4.37 -10.22 -9.05
CA THR A 172 -3.40 -10.44 -10.12
C THR A 172 -2.41 -11.53 -9.70
N ASN A 173 -1.60 -12.03 -10.59
CA ASN A 173 -0.54 -13.01 -10.25
C ASN A 173 0.53 -12.46 -9.28
N SER A 174 0.57 -11.14 -9.06
CA SER A 174 1.50 -10.50 -8.10
C SER A 174 0.86 -10.16 -6.75
N GLY A 175 -0.44 -10.32 -6.63
CA GLY A 175 -1.23 -9.95 -5.46
C GLY A 175 -2.49 -9.19 -5.86
N ASP A 176 -3.10 -8.48 -4.94
CA ASP A 176 -4.38 -7.80 -5.17
C ASP A 176 -4.24 -6.26 -5.23
N MET A 177 -5.29 -5.60 -5.71
CA MET A 177 -5.38 -4.14 -5.76
C MET A 177 -5.87 -3.50 -4.46
N ARG A 178 -5.80 -4.24 -3.35
CA ARG A 178 -6.27 -3.85 -2.02
C ARG A 178 -7.78 -3.55 -2.00
N PHE A 179 -8.23 -2.80 -1.02
CA PHE A 179 -9.65 -2.46 -0.88
C PHE A 179 -10.06 -1.36 -1.86
N LEU A 180 -10.82 -1.75 -2.87
CA LEU A 180 -11.55 -0.82 -3.73
C LEU A 180 -12.90 -0.50 -3.07
N GLU A 181 -13.34 0.76 -3.19
CA GLU A 181 -14.66 1.19 -2.70
C GLU A 181 -15.29 2.16 -3.70
N GLY A 182 -16.58 2.01 -3.91
CA GLY A 182 -17.27 2.84 -4.87
C GLY A 182 -18.78 2.74 -4.83
N THR A 183 -19.40 3.09 -5.95
CA THR A 183 -20.87 3.18 -6.09
C THR A 183 -21.33 2.85 -7.49
N TYR A 184 -22.59 2.53 -7.62
CA TYR A 184 -23.25 2.37 -8.91
C TYR A 184 -23.42 3.74 -9.62
N THR A 185 -23.34 3.69 -10.94
CA THR A 185 -23.64 4.79 -11.86
C THR A 185 -24.86 4.45 -12.73
N ALA A 186 -25.20 5.30 -13.67
CA ALA A 186 -26.27 5.01 -14.63
C ALA A 186 -25.93 3.85 -15.59
N THR A 187 -24.64 3.54 -15.79
CA THR A 187 -24.18 2.53 -16.74
C THR A 187 -23.38 1.39 -16.11
N GLY A 188 -23.02 1.51 -14.83
CA GLY A 188 -22.17 0.51 -14.19
C GLY A 188 -21.70 0.88 -12.79
N VAL A 189 -20.40 0.81 -12.54
CA VAL A 189 -19.78 1.05 -11.23
C VAL A 189 -18.53 1.92 -11.34
N LEU A 190 -18.36 2.86 -10.42
CA LEU A 190 -17.11 3.58 -10.17
C LEU A 190 -16.49 3.09 -8.87
N LEU A 191 -15.20 2.74 -8.91
CA LEU A 191 -14.41 2.31 -7.76
C LEU A 191 -13.15 3.15 -7.66
N SER A 192 -12.70 3.41 -6.45
CA SER A 192 -11.41 4.06 -6.23
C SER A 192 -10.70 3.52 -4.99
N ALA A 193 -9.40 3.73 -4.91
CA ALA A 193 -8.60 3.46 -3.73
C ALA A 193 -7.40 4.39 -3.64
N PHE A 194 -7.02 4.76 -2.42
CA PHE A 194 -5.73 5.37 -2.10
C PHE A 194 -5.29 4.94 -0.72
N ALA A 195 -4.28 4.07 -0.67
CA ALA A 195 -3.69 3.58 0.57
C ALA A 195 -2.28 4.17 0.83
N GLY A 196 -1.94 5.29 0.16
CA GLY A 196 -0.69 6.04 0.38
C GLY A 196 0.41 5.85 -0.67
N LEU A 197 0.30 4.90 -1.62
CA LEU A 197 1.31 4.71 -2.68
C LEU A 197 0.88 5.29 -4.03
N SER A 198 -0.28 4.88 -4.50
CA SER A 198 -0.84 5.29 -5.80
C SER A 198 -2.35 5.37 -5.73
N PRO A 199 -2.97 6.44 -6.25
CA PRO A 199 -4.41 6.49 -6.41
C PRO A 199 -4.85 5.62 -7.58
N TYR A 200 -5.99 4.97 -7.43
CA TYR A 200 -6.67 4.18 -8.45
C TYR A 200 -8.08 4.71 -8.67
N LEU A 201 -8.50 4.74 -9.92
CA LEU A 201 -9.89 4.90 -10.31
C LEU A 201 -10.23 3.83 -11.34
N ILE A 202 -11.32 3.13 -11.13
CA ILE A 202 -11.83 2.11 -12.04
C ILE A 202 -13.25 2.48 -12.40
N GLU A 203 -13.53 2.52 -13.69
CA GLU A 203 -14.84 2.68 -14.27
C GLU A 203 -15.22 1.37 -14.94
N LEU A 204 -16.37 0.81 -14.58
CA LEU A 204 -16.95 -0.38 -15.19
C LEU A 204 -18.30 0.00 -15.81
N ASN A 205 -18.51 -0.32 -17.07
CA ASN A 205 -19.76 -0.10 -17.79
C ASN A 205 -20.33 -1.46 -18.19
N PHE A 206 -21.51 -1.82 -17.71
CA PHE A 206 -22.13 -3.12 -17.94
C PHE A 206 -22.70 -3.25 -19.35
N ILE A 207 -22.51 -4.43 -19.94
CA ILE A 207 -23.10 -4.88 -21.20
C ILE A 207 -23.94 -6.11 -20.85
N GLY A 208 -25.20 -5.88 -20.53
CA GLY A 208 -26.06 -6.90 -19.92
C GLY A 208 -25.66 -7.22 -18.48
N LYS A 209 -25.94 -8.45 -18.01
CA LYS A 209 -25.74 -8.84 -16.60
C LYS A 209 -24.38 -9.48 -16.31
N ASP A 210 -23.75 -10.05 -17.33
CA ASP A 210 -22.60 -10.95 -17.17
C ASP A 210 -21.34 -10.45 -17.86
N ARG A 211 -21.35 -9.20 -18.36
CA ARG A 211 -20.21 -8.59 -19.01
C ARG A 211 -20.11 -7.12 -18.68
N PHE A 212 -18.88 -6.60 -18.55
CA PHE A 212 -18.59 -5.18 -18.55
C PHE A 212 -17.38 -4.86 -19.43
N GLU A 213 -17.33 -3.65 -19.93
CA GLU A 213 -16.11 -3.00 -20.39
C GLU A 213 -15.79 -1.85 -19.43
N GLY A 214 -14.51 -1.56 -19.24
CA GLY A 214 -14.12 -0.54 -18.28
C GLY A 214 -12.76 0.05 -18.54
N THR A 215 -12.36 0.94 -17.66
CA THR A 215 -11.05 1.58 -17.71
C THR A 215 -10.48 1.70 -16.31
N PHE A 216 -9.24 1.28 -16.17
CA PHE A 216 -8.42 1.49 -14.99
C PHE A 216 -7.50 2.68 -15.20
N TYR A 217 -7.69 3.73 -14.39
CA TYR A 217 -6.91 4.96 -14.44
C TYR A 217 -5.88 4.99 -13.31
N THR A 218 -4.65 5.34 -13.66
CA THR A 218 -3.54 5.57 -12.75
C THR A 218 -2.92 6.94 -13.01
N THR A 219 -1.94 7.33 -12.21
CA THR A 219 -1.16 8.56 -12.47
C THR A 219 -0.30 8.48 -13.73
N ARG A 220 -0.05 7.27 -14.25
CA ARG A 220 0.83 7.05 -15.42
C ARG A 220 0.06 6.88 -16.72
N GLY A 221 -1.18 6.42 -16.66
CA GLY A 221 -1.95 6.11 -17.85
C GLY A 221 -3.29 5.48 -17.54
N LYS A 222 -3.85 4.85 -18.54
CA LYS A 222 -5.12 4.11 -18.45
C LYS A 222 -4.98 2.77 -19.15
N THR A 223 -5.67 1.75 -18.63
CA THR A 223 -5.72 0.39 -19.18
C THR A 223 -7.18 0.00 -19.41
N LYS A 224 -7.51 -0.53 -20.57
CA LYS A 224 -8.86 -1.06 -20.85
C LYS A 224 -9.09 -2.33 -20.05
N LEU A 225 -10.30 -2.48 -19.49
CA LEU A 225 -10.76 -3.65 -18.79
C LEU A 225 -11.90 -4.32 -19.58
N ILE A 226 -11.91 -5.65 -19.58
CA ILE A 226 -13.04 -6.44 -20.07
C ILE A 226 -13.32 -7.49 -19.00
N GLY A 227 -14.54 -7.47 -18.43
CA GLY A 227 -14.96 -8.42 -17.41
C GLY A 227 -16.06 -9.34 -17.90
N THR A 228 -15.95 -10.61 -17.53
CA THR A 228 -17.00 -11.61 -17.74
C THR A 228 -17.28 -12.31 -16.42
N ARG A 229 -18.56 -12.40 -16.04
CA ARG A 229 -18.97 -13.10 -14.80
C ARG A 229 -18.57 -14.57 -14.87
N ASN A 230 -17.84 -15.03 -13.85
CA ASN A 230 -17.42 -16.42 -13.78
C ASN A 230 -17.15 -16.80 -12.31
N ASP A 231 -18.04 -17.58 -11.71
CA ASP A 231 -17.89 -18.05 -10.33
C ASP A 231 -16.68 -18.98 -10.13
N LYS A 232 -16.15 -19.54 -11.23
CA LYS A 232 -14.95 -20.37 -11.25
C LYS A 232 -13.68 -19.60 -11.62
N ALA A 233 -13.76 -18.25 -11.74
CA ALA A 233 -12.60 -17.44 -12.04
C ALA A 233 -11.48 -17.70 -11.02
N GLY A 234 -10.26 -17.89 -11.51
CA GLY A 234 -9.06 -18.13 -10.72
C GLY A 234 -7.81 -17.70 -11.47
N LEU A 235 -6.75 -17.42 -10.76
CA LEU A 235 -5.44 -17.07 -11.31
C LEU A 235 -4.62 -18.33 -11.62
N ALA A 236 -3.45 -18.14 -12.21
CA ALA A 236 -2.47 -19.21 -12.31
C ALA A 236 -2.06 -19.70 -10.91
N ASP A 237 -1.71 -20.99 -10.80
CA ASP A 237 -1.21 -21.56 -9.54
C ASP A 237 0.01 -20.77 -9.06
N PRO A 238 -0.05 -20.10 -7.88
CA PRO A 238 1.02 -19.27 -7.36
C PRO A 238 2.32 -20.07 -7.11
N TYR A 239 2.24 -21.39 -6.94
CA TYR A 239 3.38 -22.27 -6.78
C TYR A 239 4.09 -22.61 -8.12
N SER A 240 3.50 -22.24 -9.25
CA SER A 240 4.06 -22.49 -10.59
C SER A 240 4.82 -21.30 -11.18
N LEU A 241 4.69 -20.10 -10.61
CA LEU A 241 5.17 -18.85 -11.22
C LEU A 241 6.65 -18.57 -11.02
N THR A 242 7.22 -18.99 -9.89
CA THR A 242 8.65 -18.89 -9.56
C THR A 242 9.19 -20.28 -9.28
N LYS A 243 10.35 -20.63 -9.83
CA LYS A 243 10.91 -21.99 -9.76
C LYS A 243 12.39 -21.97 -9.38
N MET A 244 12.84 -23.09 -8.82
CA MET A 244 14.27 -23.38 -8.69
C MET A 244 14.85 -23.73 -10.06
N LYS A 245 16.12 -23.38 -10.31
CA LYS A 245 16.85 -23.83 -11.48
C LYS A 245 16.98 -25.37 -11.48
N PRO A 246 17.02 -26.00 -12.66
CA PRO A 246 17.18 -27.46 -12.76
C PRO A 246 18.36 -27.96 -11.93
N GLY A 247 18.14 -29.01 -11.11
CA GLY A 247 19.14 -29.62 -10.25
C GLY A 247 19.50 -28.83 -8.98
N LYS A 248 18.83 -27.70 -8.73
CA LYS A 248 18.98 -26.94 -7.47
C LYS A 248 17.81 -27.26 -6.55
N GLU A 249 18.14 -27.60 -5.30
CA GLU A 249 17.15 -27.93 -4.26
C GLU A 249 17.30 -27.07 -3.00
N THR A 250 18.40 -26.33 -2.88
CA THR A 250 18.71 -25.50 -1.69
C THR A 250 19.00 -24.07 -2.12
N LEU A 251 18.88 -23.13 -1.18
CA LEU A 251 19.30 -21.74 -1.36
C LEU A 251 20.60 -21.48 -0.63
N SER A 252 21.37 -20.53 -1.16
CA SER A 252 22.52 -19.97 -0.46
C SER A 252 22.48 -18.44 -0.58
N PHE A 253 22.50 -17.74 0.52
CA PHE A 253 22.70 -16.29 0.56
C PHE A 253 23.53 -15.91 1.78
N LYS A 254 24.24 -14.78 1.65
CA LYS A 254 24.93 -14.11 2.75
C LYS A 254 24.80 -12.62 2.56
N LEU A 255 23.92 -12.00 3.37
CA LEU A 255 23.44 -10.64 3.17
C LEU A 255 23.48 -9.85 4.49
N PRO A 256 23.67 -8.53 4.46
CA PRO A 256 23.71 -7.69 5.65
C PRO A 256 22.30 -7.47 6.23
N ASN A 257 22.17 -7.60 7.55
CA ASN A 257 21.03 -7.10 8.28
C ASN A 257 21.15 -5.57 8.51
N ILE A 258 20.16 -4.95 9.15
CA ILE A 258 20.14 -3.49 9.41
C ILE A 258 21.28 -3.01 10.33
N MET A 259 21.98 -3.91 11.01
CA MET A 259 23.16 -3.62 11.83
C MET A 259 24.48 -3.78 11.02
N GLY A 260 24.41 -4.20 9.76
CA GLY A 260 25.56 -4.49 8.90
C GLY A 260 26.18 -5.87 9.12
N GLN A 261 25.60 -6.70 9.98
CA GLN A 261 26.05 -8.05 10.23
C GLN A 261 25.66 -8.96 9.07
N GLN A 262 26.61 -9.75 8.58
CA GLN A 262 26.37 -10.72 7.52
C GLN A 262 25.63 -11.94 8.07
N ILE A 263 24.42 -12.17 7.58
CA ILE A 263 23.56 -13.29 7.94
C ILE A 263 23.50 -14.25 6.76
N SER A 264 23.73 -15.53 7.04
CA SER A 264 23.70 -16.60 6.05
C SER A 264 22.59 -17.61 6.40
N LEU A 265 21.99 -18.21 5.39
CA LEU A 265 21.04 -19.33 5.61
C LEU A 265 21.72 -20.53 6.29
N GLY A 266 23.06 -20.64 6.21
CA GLY A 266 23.85 -21.65 6.93
C GLY A 266 24.10 -21.38 8.43
N ASP A 267 23.64 -20.24 8.98
CA ASP A 267 23.83 -19.90 10.40
C ASP A 267 23.07 -20.86 11.31
N GLU A 268 23.59 -21.08 12.52
CA GLU A 268 23.01 -22.01 13.53
C GLU A 268 21.54 -21.75 13.81
N ARG A 269 21.09 -20.49 13.72
CA ARG A 269 19.69 -20.12 13.97
C ARG A 269 18.70 -20.76 13.00
N TYR A 270 19.14 -21.17 11.81
CA TYR A 270 18.30 -21.78 10.76
C TYR A 270 18.45 -23.31 10.69
N LYS A 271 19.47 -23.89 11.33
CA LYS A 271 19.71 -25.34 11.27
C LYS A 271 18.60 -26.13 11.96
N ASN A 272 18.18 -27.21 11.32
CA ASN A 272 17.13 -28.11 11.80
C ASN A 272 15.78 -27.40 12.06
N LYS A 273 15.53 -26.29 11.34
CA LYS A 273 14.26 -25.56 11.42
C LYS A 273 13.60 -25.49 10.05
N VAL A 274 12.28 -25.34 10.05
CA VAL A 274 11.54 -24.88 8.87
C VAL A 274 11.86 -23.40 8.68
N VAL A 275 12.33 -23.02 7.50
CA VAL A 275 12.67 -21.62 7.22
C VAL A 275 11.77 -21.06 6.13
N ILE A 276 11.16 -19.93 6.42
CA ILE A 276 10.35 -19.14 5.49
C ILE A 276 11.18 -17.96 5.02
N VAL A 277 11.50 -17.91 3.72
CA VAL A 277 12.19 -16.77 3.11
C VAL A 277 11.18 -15.91 2.40
N SER A 278 10.91 -14.70 2.91
CA SER A 278 10.02 -13.73 2.27
C SER A 278 10.84 -12.73 1.45
N ILE A 279 10.66 -12.75 0.14
CA ILE A 279 11.25 -11.80 -0.80
C ILE A 279 10.34 -10.59 -0.89
N LEU A 280 10.83 -9.42 -0.47
CA LEU A 280 10.00 -8.24 -0.28
C LEU A 280 10.71 -6.95 -0.72
N GLY A 281 9.96 -5.86 -0.71
CA GLY A 281 10.50 -4.49 -0.80
C GLY A 281 9.62 -3.54 0.00
N SER A 282 10.22 -2.56 0.66
CA SER A 282 9.47 -1.57 1.47
C SER A 282 8.46 -0.75 0.66
N TRP A 283 8.62 -0.72 -0.64
CA TRP A 283 7.80 -0.02 -1.62
C TRP A 283 6.59 -0.81 -2.12
N CYS A 284 6.49 -2.10 -1.78
CA CYS A 284 5.52 -3.03 -2.33
C CYS A 284 4.30 -3.17 -1.39
N PRO A 285 3.09 -2.74 -1.78
CA PRO A 285 1.91 -2.81 -0.91
C PRO A 285 1.56 -4.22 -0.43
N ASN A 286 1.57 -5.20 -1.35
CA ASN A 286 1.25 -6.59 -1.03
C ASN A 286 2.31 -7.22 -0.11
N CYS A 287 3.59 -6.81 -0.22
CA CYS A 287 4.62 -7.21 0.73
C CYS A 287 4.34 -6.68 2.14
N LEU A 288 3.82 -5.44 2.25
CA LEU A 288 3.45 -4.87 3.54
C LEU A 288 2.24 -5.56 4.16
N ASP A 289 1.31 -6.03 3.34
CA ASP A 289 0.17 -6.83 3.81
C ASP A 289 0.60 -8.24 4.22
N GLU A 290 1.54 -8.86 3.49
CA GLU A 290 2.17 -10.12 3.91
C GLU A 290 2.92 -9.96 5.24
N MET A 291 3.70 -8.89 5.41
CA MET A 291 4.38 -8.59 6.68
C MET A 291 3.39 -8.41 7.84
N LYS A 292 2.25 -7.77 7.60
CA LYS A 292 1.19 -7.59 8.59
C LYS A 292 0.59 -8.93 9.04
N TYR A 293 0.60 -9.93 8.16
CA TYR A 293 0.22 -11.31 8.49
C TYR A 293 1.37 -12.06 9.17
N LEU A 294 2.58 -12.03 8.59
CA LEU A 294 3.72 -12.84 9.05
C LEU A 294 4.26 -12.39 10.41
N ALA A 295 4.26 -11.10 10.73
CA ALA A 295 4.86 -10.63 11.97
C ALA A 295 4.15 -11.18 13.24
N PRO A 296 2.82 -11.06 13.41
CA PRO A 296 2.13 -11.68 14.53
C PRO A 296 2.13 -13.22 14.45
N TRP A 297 2.07 -13.79 13.23
CA TRP A 297 2.16 -15.24 13.06
C TRP A 297 3.50 -15.78 13.56
N TYR A 298 4.61 -15.15 13.20
CA TYR A 298 5.95 -15.55 13.67
C TYR A 298 6.07 -15.47 15.19
N LYS A 299 5.59 -14.38 15.78
CA LYS A 299 5.60 -14.22 17.24
C LYS A 299 4.86 -15.34 17.96
N ALA A 300 3.78 -15.85 17.37
CA ALA A 300 2.99 -16.96 17.93
C ALA A 300 3.59 -18.36 17.67
N ASN A 301 4.49 -18.50 16.66
CA ASN A 301 4.92 -19.80 16.15
C ASN A 301 6.45 -20.06 16.19
N ASN A 302 7.29 -19.06 16.50
CA ASN A 302 8.76 -19.20 16.44
C ASN A 302 9.33 -20.27 17.38
N ASN A 303 8.62 -20.58 18.47
CA ASN A 303 8.99 -21.63 19.43
C ASN A 303 8.73 -23.05 18.90
N ARG A 304 8.06 -23.22 17.76
CA ARG A 304 7.73 -24.52 17.14
C ARG A 304 8.87 -25.06 16.25
N GLY A 305 10.00 -24.36 16.15
CA GLY A 305 11.09 -24.71 15.23
C GLY A 305 10.94 -24.09 13.84
N VAL A 306 10.31 -22.94 13.75
CA VAL A 306 10.17 -22.14 12.51
C VAL A 306 10.99 -20.86 12.62
N GLU A 307 11.65 -20.50 11.55
CA GLU A 307 12.28 -19.19 11.38
C GLU A 307 11.76 -18.46 10.14
N ILE A 308 11.70 -17.14 10.21
CA ILE A 308 11.43 -16.30 9.04
C ILE A 308 12.64 -15.41 8.78
N VAL A 309 12.98 -15.23 7.51
CA VAL A 309 13.96 -14.23 7.07
C VAL A 309 13.42 -13.48 5.86
N GLY A 310 13.41 -12.15 5.94
CA GLY A 310 13.05 -11.29 4.83
C GLY A 310 14.27 -10.94 3.98
N LEU A 311 14.15 -10.99 2.66
CA LEU A 311 15.14 -10.48 1.72
C LEU A 311 14.58 -9.23 1.05
N SER A 312 15.03 -8.05 1.50
CA SER A 312 14.48 -6.77 1.04
C SER A 312 15.27 -6.24 -0.14
N PHE A 313 14.57 -6.08 -1.27
CA PHE A 313 15.08 -5.43 -2.47
C PHE A 313 14.49 -4.02 -2.56
N GLU A 314 15.36 -3.01 -2.42
CA GLU A 314 14.93 -1.63 -2.27
C GLU A 314 15.04 -0.83 -3.58
N ARG A 315 14.43 0.36 -3.63
CA ARG A 315 14.49 1.24 -4.82
C ARG A 315 15.88 1.79 -5.13
N LYS A 316 16.76 1.82 -4.12
CA LYS A 316 18.13 2.32 -4.25
C LYS A 316 19.11 1.24 -3.79
N ASP A 317 20.25 1.14 -4.49
CA ASP A 317 21.37 0.33 -4.03
C ASP A 317 22.19 1.15 -3.02
N ASP A 318 21.59 1.38 -1.87
CA ASP A 318 22.14 2.22 -0.79
C ASP A 318 21.75 1.60 0.55
N PHE A 319 22.74 1.17 1.32
CA PHE A 319 22.53 0.51 2.60
C PHE A 319 21.87 1.43 3.63
N ALA A 320 22.21 2.72 3.66
CA ALA A 320 21.63 3.65 4.63
C ALA A 320 20.13 3.88 4.33
N TYR A 321 19.78 3.99 3.05
CA TYR A 321 18.39 4.06 2.60
C TYR A 321 17.62 2.78 2.98
N ALA A 322 18.19 1.61 2.67
CA ALA A 322 17.59 0.31 2.98
C ALA A 322 17.41 0.11 4.49
N LYS A 323 18.44 0.42 5.30
CA LYS A 323 18.38 0.39 6.75
C LYS A 323 17.23 1.25 7.29
N ALA A 324 17.09 2.49 6.81
CA ALA A 324 16.03 3.38 7.25
C ALA A 324 14.63 2.84 6.87
N ALA A 325 14.47 2.33 5.64
CA ALA A 325 13.23 1.74 5.16
C ALA A 325 12.82 0.49 5.96
N ILE A 326 13.73 -0.47 6.10
CA ILE A 326 13.51 -1.71 6.84
C ILE A 326 13.21 -1.42 8.32
N SER A 327 13.97 -0.49 8.96
CA SER A 327 13.74 -0.13 10.37
C SER A 327 12.34 0.44 10.59
N ARG A 328 11.86 1.31 9.69
CA ARG A 328 10.46 1.82 9.76
C ARG A 328 9.44 0.70 9.69
N LEU A 329 9.64 -0.29 8.79
CA LEU A 329 8.74 -1.43 8.66
C LEU A 329 8.76 -2.32 9.91
N LYS A 330 9.95 -2.63 10.43
CA LYS A 330 10.08 -3.44 11.66
C LYS A 330 9.36 -2.80 12.83
N VAL A 331 9.50 -1.50 13.02
CA VAL A 331 8.78 -0.75 14.07
C VAL A 331 7.28 -0.75 13.83
N LYS A 332 6.85 -0.46 12.60
CA LYS A 332 5.42 -0.35 12.25
C LYS A 332 4.66 -1.65 12.47
N TYR A 333 5.24 -2.78 12.07
CA TYR A 333 4.57 -4.10 12.12
C TYR A 333 4.99 -4.95 13.32
N GLY A 334 5.89 -4.47 14.17
CA GLY A 334 6.40 -5.24 15.31
C GLY A 334 7.17 -6.49 14.87
N THR A 335 7.92 -6.40 13.76
CA THR A 335 8.60 -7.55 13.15
C THR A 335 9.83 -7.95 13.96
N GLU A 336 9.82 -9.16 14.48
CA GLU A 336 10.92 -9.73 15.30
C GLU A 336 11.94 -10.52 14.47
N TYR A 337 11.52 -11.08 13.31
CA TYR A 337 12.44 -11.80 12.42
C TYR A 337 13.42 -10.88 11.68
N GLU A 338 14.52 -11.48 11.19
CA GLU A 338 15.53 -10.75 10.44
C GLU A 338 15.01 -10.31 9.06
N ILE A 339 15.36 -9.09 8.68
CA ILE A 339 15.18 -8.58 7.31
C ILE A 339 16.54 -8.10 6.82
N LEU A 340 17.00 -8.70 5.73
CA LEU A 340 18.31 -8.49 5.14
C LEU A 340 18.18 -7.59 3.92
N PHE A 341 19.16 -6.72 3.70
CA PHE A 341 19.24 -5.94 2.47
C PHE A 341 19.85 -6.78 1.34
N ALA A 342 19.07 -7.05 0.32
CA ALA A 342 19.44 -7.92 -0.80
C ALA A 342 19.82 -7.15 -2.09
N GLY A 343 19.82 -5.81 -2.04
CA GLY A 343 20.20 -4.96 -3.16
C GLY A 343 19.06 -4.11 -3.71
N LYS A 344 19.30 -3.51 -4.87
CA LYS A 344 18.27 -2.73 -5.59
C LYS A 344 17.30 -3.67 -6.28
N VAL A 345 16.00 -3.31 -6.27
CA VAL A 345 14.97 -4.07 -7.00
C VAL A 345 15.32 -4.21 -8.48
N GLY A 346 15.21 -5.43 -8.99
CA GLY A 346 15.49 -5.79 -10.39
C GLY A 346 15.99 -7.22 -10.54
N GLU A 347 15.94 -7.73 -11.76
CA GLU A 347 16.27 -9.13 -12.07
C GLU A 347 17.75 -9.45 -11.77
N GLU A 348 18.65 -8.52 -12.06
CA GLU A 348 20.09 -8.68 -11.80
C GLU A 348 20.38 -8.90 -10.31
N ALA A 349 19.80 -8.04 -9.43
CA ALA A 349 20.01 -8.14 -7.99
C ALA A 349 19.37 -9.41 -7.41
N THR A 350 18.18 -9.77 -7.87
CA THR A 350 17.52 -11.02 -7.42
C THR A 350 18.28 -12.25 -7.85
N SER A 351 18.80 -12.29 -9.08
CA SER A 351 19.64 -13.40 -9.59
C SER A 351 20.98 -13.49 -8.87
N LYS A 352 21.54 -12.35 -8.42
CA LYS A 352 22.78 -12.32 -7.62
C LYS A 352 22.55 -12.80 -6.20
N ALA A 353 21.46 -12.40 -5.57
CA ALA A 353 21.12 -12.78 -4.20
C ALA A 353 20.61 -14.22 -4.08
N LEU A 354 19.94 -14.73 -5.12
CA LEU A 354 19.32 -16.05 -5.17
C LEU A 354 19.68 -16.76 -6.50
N PRO A 355 20.96 -17.14 -6.69
CA PRO A 355 21.45 -17.69 -7.95
C PRO A 355 20.83 -19.05 -8.30
N GLU A 356 20.21 -19.73 -7.34
CA GLU A 356 19.55 -21.04 -7.50
C GLU A 356 18.11 -20.92 -8.01
N VAL A 357 17.49 -19.71 -7.95
CA VAL A 357 16.14 -19.44 -8.46
C VAL A 357 16.21 -19.02 -9.93
N GLU A 358 15.30 -19.50 -10.78
CA GLU A 358 15.28 -19.13 -12.21
C GLU A 358 15.02 -17.64 -12.36
N LYS A 359 13.91 -17.18 -11.81
CA LYS A 359 13.48 -15.77 -11.85
C LYS A 359 12.45 -15.55 -10.76
N VAL A 360 12.64 -14.49 -9.98
CA VAL A 360 11.60 -13.99 -9.07
C VAL A 360 10.59 -13.23 -9.92
N SER A 361 9.42 -13.81 -10.12
CA SER A 361 8.40 -13.29 -11.05
C SER A 361 7.67 -12.08 -10.50
N SER A 362 7.56 -11.96 -9.17
CA SER A 362 6.84 -10.86 -8.50
C SER A 362 7.26 -10.68 -7.04
N TYR A 363 6.79 -9.59 -6.46
CA TYR A 363 6.88 -9.28 -5.03
C TYR A 363 5.48 -9.19 -4.41
N PRO A 364 5.22 -9.85 -3.25
CA PRO A 364 6.15 -10.73 -2.54
C PRO A 364 6.30 -12.08 -3.25
N THR A 365 7.36 -12.81 -2.90
CA THR A 365 7.51 -14.24 -3.18
C THR A 365 8.02 -14.90 -1.91
N THR A 366 7.38 -15.98 -1.48
CA THR A 366 7.68 -16.69 -0.24
C THR A 366 8.18 -18.09 -0.55
N ILE A 367 9.39 -18.44 -0.04
CA ILE A 367 10.04 -19.72 -0.24
C ILE A 367 10.00 -20.50 1.06
N PHE A 368 9.55 -21.74 1.01
CA PHE A 368 9.44 -22.67 2.15
C PHE A 368 10.54 -23.71 2.09
N ILE A 369 11.33 -23.79 3.16
CA ILE A 369 12.50 -24.65 3.29
C ILE A 369 12.27 -25.61 4.46
N ASP A 370 12.50 -26.90 4.26
CA ASP A 370 12.38 -27.92 5.30
C ASP A 370 13.57 -27.93 6.28
N LYS A 371 13.49 -28.77 7.32
CA LYS A 371 14.54 -28.91 8.36
C LYS A 371 15.89 -29.42 7.80
N LYS A 372 15.90 -30.00 6.58
CA LYS A 372 17.10 -30.47 5.87
C LYS A 372 17.71 -29.42 4.97
N GLY A 373 17.10 -28.20 4.90
CA GLY A 373 17.54 -27.10 4.06
C GLY A 373 17.06 -27.18 2.60
N LYS A 374 16.12 -28.09 2.27
CA LYS A 374 15.58 -28.23 0.92
C LYS A 374 14.39 -27.29 0.72
N VAL A 375 14.37 -26.62 -0.43
CA VAL A 375 13.21 -25.83 -0.89
C VAL A 375 12.08 -26.80 -1.26
N ARG A 376 10.92 -26.63 -0.64
CA ARG A 376 9.76 -27.50 -0.80
C ARG A 376 8.66 -26.86 -1.64
N LYS A 377 8.45 -25.55 -1.48
CA LYS A 377 7.47 -24.77 -2.22
C LYS A 377 7.95 -23.33 -2.41
N ILE A 378 7.50 -22.70 -3.48
CA ILE A 378 7.68 -21.26 -3.72
C ILE A 378 6.31 -20.68 -4.06
N TYR A 379 5.84 -19.76 -3.25
CA TYR A 379 4.55 -19.08 -3.43
C TYR A 379 4.79 -17.66 -3.94
N THR A 380 4.24 -17.32 -5.08
CA THR A 380 4.42 -16.00 -5.72
C THR A 380 3.15 -15.16 -5.58
N GLY A 381 3.31 -13.91 -5.18
CA GLY A 381 2.21 -13.00 -4.92
C GLY A 381 1.66 -13.13 -3.49
N TYR A 382 0.59 -12.36 -3.20
CA TYR A 382 -0.10 -12.41 -1.93
C TYR A 382 -1.55 -11.97 -2.09
N ASN A 383 -2.47 -12.80 -1.67
CA ASN A 383 -3.88 -12.48 -1.61
C ASN A 383 -4.20 -11.90 -0.23
N GLY A 384 -4.35 -10.58 -0.16
CA GLY A 384 -4.58 -9.87 1.10
C GLY A 384 -6.04 -9.89 1.57
N PRO A 385 -6.33 -9.25 2.72
CA PRO A 385 -7.67 -9.27 3.32
C PRO A 385 -8.81 -8.76 2.42
N ALA A 386 -8.50 -7.90 1.43
CA ALA A 386 -9.48 -7.38 0.47
C ALA A 386 -10.08 -8.45 -0.45
N THR A 387 -9.47 -9.62 -0.52
CA THR A 387 -9.85 -10.71 -1.43
C THR A 387 -10.83 -11.71 -0.81
N GLY A 388 -11.16 -11.54 0.49
CA GLY A 388 -12.12 -12.40 1.19
C GLY A 388 -11.69 -13.86 1.24
N LEU A 389 -12.45 -14.76 0.59
CA LEU A 389 -12.16 -16.20 0.60
C LEU A 389 -10.75 -16.56 0.13
N PHE A 390 -10.18 -15.87 -0.85
CA PHE A 390 -8.81 -16.14 -1.30
C PHE A 390 -7.76 -15.87 -0.20
N TYR A 391 -8.02 -14.89 0.67
CA TYR A 391 -7.16 -14.66 1.82
C TYR A 391 -7.30 -15.76 2.87
N ASP A 392 -8.52 -16.27 3.10
CA ASP A 392 -8.73 -17.37 4.02
C ASP A 392 -8.09 -18.67 3.50
N GLU A 393 -8.25 -18.97 2.21
CA GLU A 393 -7.58 -20.09 1.54
C GLU A 393 -6.05 -20.00 1.65
N PHE A 394 -5.47 -18.82 1.40
CA PHE A 394 -4.03 -18.58 1.59
C PHE A 394 -3.57 -18.92 3.02
N LYS A 395 -4.29 -18.44 4.04
CA LYS A 395 -3.92 -18.70 5.44
C LYS A 395 -3.97 -20.19 5.80
N ASP A 396 -5.00 -20.88 5.31
CA ASP A 396 -5.18 -22.31 5.55
C ASP A 396 -4.08 -23.13 4.87
N GLU A 397 -3.78 -22.84 3.61
CA GLU A 397 -2.70 -23.51 2.87
C GLU A 397 -1.33 -23.25 3.49
N PHE A 398 -1.05 -21.99 3.87
CA PHE A 398 0.18 -21.59 4.53
C PHE A 398 0.39 -22.39 5.83
N ASN A 399 -0.62 -22.46 6.70
CA ASN A 399 -0.51 -23.19 7.96
C ASN A 399 -0.37 -24.70 7.74
N LYS A 400 -1.17 -25.30 6.84
CA LYS A 400 -1.05 -26.74 6.51
C LYS A 400 0.34 -27.11 5.99
N LEU A 401 0.92 -26.24 5.13
CA LEU A 401 2.26 -26.47 4.61
C LEU A 401 3.31 -26.45 5.73
N ILE A 402 3.26 -25.45 6.61
CA ILE A 402 4.20 -25.34 7.73
C ILE A 402 4.05 -26.52 8.70
N ASP A 403 2.81 -26.87 9.06
CA ASP A 403 2.54 -28.00 9.94
C ASP A 403 3.11 -29.31 9.36
N GLY A 404 2.88 -29.59 8.08
CA GLY A 404 3.45 -30.75 7.40
C GLY A 404 4.99 -30.76 7.37
N LEU A 405 5.64 -29.61 7.16
CA LEU A 405 7.11 -29.51 7.20
C LEU A 405 7.69 -29.67 8.63
N LEU A 406 6.91 -29.33 9.64
CA LEU A 406 7.31 -29.54 11.04
C LEU A 406 7.19 -31.00 11.50
N GLU A 407 6.34 -31.80 10.87
CA GLU A 407 6.17 -33.23 11.16
C GLU A 407 7.26 -34.12 10.52
N GLU A 408 7.92 -33.64 9.44
CA GLU A 408 9.07 -34.32 8.79
C GLU A 408 10.36 -34.25 9.64
#